data_92d321b337cfcfac48cbe370339d16cc
#
_entry.id   92d321b337cfcfac48cbe370339d16cc
#
_cell.length_a   1.000
_cell.length_b   1.000
_cell.length_c   1.000
_cell.angle_alpha   90.00
_cell.angle_beta   90.00
_cell.angle_gamma   90.00
#
_symmetry.space_group_name_H-M   'P 1'
#
loop_
_entity.id
_entity.type
_entity.pdbx_description
1 polymer ?
#
loop_
_entity_poly.entity_id
_entity_poly.type
_entity_poly.pdbx_seq_one_letter_code
_entity_poly.pdbx_strand_id
1 'polypeptide(L)'
;MSEALLSCQHAWKLYGDDPEGFLARHGGNPDLNTIREGGYIPAVRDTSVDVYPGEIVIIMGLSGSGKSTLVRCLSRLIESTAGQVYFEGKDLLKATPQEMIEIRRHKMGMVFQHFALLPHRTVLQNVAFPLEVQGIDRAKREARAQEMISLVGLNGREGYYPRELSGGQQQRVGIARSLAVEPELWFLDEPFSALDPLIRREMQDEFLRLQSVLHKTIVFITHDFDEAIRLADRIAIMKDGAIVQIGRPEDLVMAPATEYVAEFTSERAFGDEGYLIDKGLIPMPSADRAMVRDGAKSLTPLSM
;
A
#
# COMPACT_ATOMS: atom_id res chain seq x y z
N MET A 1 24.06 5.68 4.63
CA MET A 1 22.76 5.32 4.01
C MET A 1 22.12 4.32 4.97
N SER A 2 20.85 4.51 5.35
CA SER A 2 20.14 3.55 6.19
C SER A 2 19.97 2.23 5.42
N GLU A 3 20.11 1.11 6.12
CA GLU A 3 19.85 -0.21 5.56
C GLU A 3 18.34 -0.37 5.30
N ALA A 4 17.97 -1.00 4.19
CA ALA A 4 16.56 -1.23 3.87
C ALA A 4 15.94 -2.23 4.88
N LEU A 5 14.74 -1.93 5.38
CA LEU A 5 13.98 -2.84 6.22
C LEU A 5 13.46 -4.04 5.41
N LEU A 6 12.98 -3.77 4.19
CA LEU A 6 12.59 -4.77 3.21
C LEU A 6 13.33 -4.50 1.91
N SER A 7 13.99 -5.51 1.34
CA SER A 7 14.65 -5.44 0.02
C SER A 7 14.19 -6.60 -0.85
N CYS A 8 13.71 -6.28 -2.03
CA CYS A 8 13.35 -7.24 -3.05
C CYS A 8 14.28 -7.06 -4.23
N GLN A 9 14.91 -8.15 -4.68
CA GLN A 9 15.89 -8.13 -5.75
C GLN A 9 15.54 -9.15 -6.83
N HIS A 10 15.36 -8.66 -8.05
CA HIS A 10 15.10 -9.48 -9.24
C HIS A 10 13.98 -10.51 -9.03
N ALA A 11 12.89 -10.12 -8.34
CA ALA A 11 11.80 -11.03 -8.05
C ALA A 11 11.00 -11.37 -9.32
N TRP A 12 10.69 -12.66 -9.46
CA TRP A 12 9.86 -13.22 -10.51
C TRP A 12 8.70 -13.99 -9.91
N LYS A 13 7.52 -13.83 -10.50
CA LYS A 13 6.40 -14.74 -10.28
C LYS A 13 5.70 -15.01 -11.59
N LEU A 14 5.90 -16.22 -12.09
CA LEU A 14 5.20 -16.76 -13.25
C LEU A 14 4.19 -17.80 -12.77
N TYR A 15 2.99 -17.78 -13.34
CA TYR A 15 2.03 -18.85 -13.21
C TYR A 15 2.02 -19.67 -14.50
N GLY A 16 2.10 -20.99 -14.38
CA GLY A 16 2.16 -21.94 -15.47
C GLY A 16 2.77 -23.25 -14.98
N ASP A 17 3.00 -24.16 -15.89
CA ASP A 17 3.62 -25.45 -15.60
C ASP A 17 5.15 -25.32 -15.61
N ASP A 18 5.84 -25.76 -14.55
CA ASP A 18 7.30 -25.63 -14.38
C ASP A 18 7.87 -24.22 -14.63
N PRO A 19 7.42 -23.17 -13.89
CA PRO A 19 7.86 -21.79 -14.14
C PRO A 19 9.35 -21.57 -13.84
N GLU A 20 9.94 -22.31 -12.88
CA GLU A 20 11.36 -22.24 -12.55
C GLU A 20 12.21 -22.81 -13.69
N GLY A 21 11.85 -23.98 -14.21
CA GLY A 21 12.50 -24.57 -15.36
C GLY A 21 12.34 -23.73 -16.64
N PHE A 22 11.19 -23.04 -16.81
CA PHE A 22 11.00 -22.11 -17.90
C PHE A 22 11.99 -20.94 -17.80
N LEU A 23 12.12 -20.28 -16.63
CA LEU A 23 13.10 -19.21 -16.45
C LEU A 23 14.52 -19.67 -16.71
N ALA A 24 14.90 -20.84 -16.19
CA ALA A 24 16.24 -21.42 -16.38
C ALA A 24 16.56 -21.66 -17.86
N ARG A 25 15.62 -22.19 -18.64
CA ARG A 25 15.77 -22.44 -20.09
C ARG A 25 15.94 -21.15 -20.90
N HIS A 26 15.46 -20.01 -20.40
CA HIS A 26 15.53 -18.71 -21.07
C HIS A 26 16.52 -17.74 -20.40
N GLY A 27 17.56 -18.27 -19.72
CA GLY A 27 18.63 -17.46 -19.15
C GLY A 27 18.23 -16.60 -17.96
N GLY A 28 17.08 -16.91 -17.31
CA GLY A 28 16.60 -16.23 -16.09
C GLY A 28 15.86 -14.89 -16.34
N ASN A 29 15.86 -14.39 -17.59
CA ASN A 29 15.24 -13.08 -17.91
C ASN A 29 14.56 -13.09 -19.29
N PRO A 30 13.54 -13.91 -19.54
CA PRO A 30 12.80 -13.93 -20.80
C PRO A 30 12.00 -12.63 -20.99
N ASP A 31 11.88 -12.18 -22.24
CA ASP A 31 11.01 -11.07 -22.59
C ASP A 31 9.52 -11.45 -22.48
N LEU A 32 8.65 -10.42 -22.48
CA LEU A 32 7.22 -10.60 -22.27
C LEU A 32 6.54 -11.48 -23.33
N ASN A 33 6.97 -11.39 -24.59
CA ASN A 33 6.39 -12.17 -25.68
C ASN A 33 6.76 -13.65 -25.53
N THR A 34 8.03 -13.95 -25.26
CA THR A 34 8.52 -15.31 -24.97
C THR A 34 7.73 -15.95 -23.81
N ILE A 35 7.45 -15.18 -22.75
CA ILE A 35 6.67 -15.69 -21.61
C ILE A 35 5.23 -16.04 -22.05
N ARG A 36 4.57 -15.14 -22.80
CA ARG A 36 3.19 -15.32 -23.24
C ARG A 36 3.06 -16.45 -24.26
N GLU A 37 3.98 -16.54 -25.22
CA GLU A 37 4.04 -17.61 -26.21
C GLU A 37 4.29 -18.98 -25.55
N GLY A 38 5.05 -19.00 -24.45
CA GLY A 38 5.24 -20.19 -23.62
C GLY A 38 4.01 -20.59 -22.79
N GLY A 39 2.92 -19.82 -22.83
CA GLY A 39 1.69 -20.11 -22.07
C GLY A 39 1.75 -19.70 -20.61
N TYR A 40 2.72 -18.87 -20.19
CA TYR A 40 2.88 -18.42 -18.82
C TYR A 40 2.22 -17.04 -18.58
N ILE A 41 1.76 -16.82 -17.34
CA ILE A 41 1.25 -15.52 -16.91
C ILE A 41 2.33 -14.83 -16.07
N PRO A 42 2.92 -13.70 -16.56
CA PRO A 42 3.94 -12.95 -15.86
C PRO A 42 3.30 -12.01 -14.82
N ALA A 43 3.07 -12.51 -13.61
CA ALA A 43 2.48 -11.70 -12.55
C ALA A 43 3.48 -10.74 -11.89
N VAL A 44 4.75 -11.17 -11.73
CA VAL A 44 5.89 -10.33 -11.34
C VAL A 44 7.06 -10.69 -12.22
N ARG A 45 7.76 -9.67 -12.73
CA ARG A 45 8.80 -9.81 -13.75
C ARG A 45 9.98 -8.91 -13.41
N ASP A 46 11.12 -9.52 -13.07
CA ASP A 46 12.40 -8.84 -12.77
C ASP A 46 12.25 -7.59 -11.90
N THR A 47 11.51 -7.71 -10.80
CA THR A 47 11.15 -6.56 -9.98
C THR A 47 12.09 -6.40 -8.80
N SER A 48 12.63 -5.18 -8.65
CA SER A 48 13.47 -4.80 -7.50
C SER A 48 12.91 -3.57 -6.81
N VAL A 49 12.83 -3.60 -5.48
CA VAL A 49 12.37 -2.48 -4.66
C VAL A 49 12.94 -2.60 -3.25
N ASP A 50 13.46 -1.49 -2.74
CA ASP A 50 13.88 -1.34 -1.34
C ASP A 50 12.89 -0.44 -0.60
N VAL A 51 12.58 -0.79 0.66
CA VAL A 51 11.72 -0.01 1.55
C VAL A 51 12.51 0.29 2.82
N TYR A 52 12.64 1.56 3.16
CA TYR A 52 13.45 2.01 4.29
C TYR A 52 12.59 2.21 5.55
N PRO A 53 13.19 2.15 6.76
CA PRO A 53 12.45 2.35 8.00
C PRO A 53 11.68 3.68 8.02
N GLY A 54 10.39 3.63 8.37
CA GLY A 54 9.50 4.80 8.46
C GLY A 54 8.97 5.30 7.11
N GLU A 55 9.39 4.72 5.99
CA GLU A 55 9.00 5.11 4.63
C GLU A 55 7.64 4.54 4.24
N ILE A 56 6.86 5.32 3.49
CA ILE A 56 5.66 4.88 2.78
C ILE A 56 6.01 4.71 1.30
N VAL A 57 6.14 3.45 0.85
CA VAL A 57 6.28 3.11 -0.57
C VAL A 57 4.94 2.69 -1.12
N ILE A 58 4.45 3.41 -2.14
CA ILE A 58 3.20 3.06 -2.82
C ILE A 58 3.50 2.32 -4.13
N ILE A 59 2.90 1.16 -4.30
CA ILE A 59 2.93 0.39 -5.54
C ILE A 59 1.63 0.64 -6.29
N MET A 60 1.73 1.20 -7.48
CA MET A 60 0.55 1.50 -8.30
C MET A 60 0.69 1.03 -9.75
N GLY A 61 -0.41 1.07 -10.49
CA GLY A 61 -0.51 0.60 -11.86
C GLY A 61 -1.94 0.12 -12.18
N LEU A 62 -2.23 -0.16 -13.43
CA LEU A 62 -3.55 -0.63 -13.86
C LEU A 62 -3.93 -1.99 -13.24
N SER A 63 -5.21 -2.34 -13.30
CA SER A 63 -5.67 -3.67 -12.91
C SER A 63 -4.92 -4.75 -13.69
N GLY A 64 -4.50 -5.81 -13.01
CA GLY A 64 -3.72 -6.88 -13.63
C GLY A 64 -2.21 -6.60 -13.79
N SER A 65 -1.68 -5.44 -13.40
CA SER A 65 -0.24 -5.14 -13.51
C SER A 65 0.67 -5.92 -12.55
N GLY A 66 0.11 -6.70 -11.60
CA GLY A 66 0.88 -7.57 -10.71
C GLY A 66 1.07 -7.05 -9.28
N LYS A 67 0.55 -5.87 -8.91
CA LYS A 67 0.73 -5.22 -7.59
C LYS A 67 0.46 -6.12 -6.38
N SER A 68 -0.77 -6.67 -6.29
CA SER A 68 -1.15 -7.54 -5.16
C SER A 68 -0.33 -8.84 -5.15
N THR A 69 0.09 -9.34 -6.33
CA THR A 69 1.00 -10.50 -6.40
C THR A 69 2.38 -10.13 -5.87
N LEU A 70 2.91 -8.96 -6.23
CA LEU A 70 4.21 -8.49 -5.72
C LEU A 70 4.17 -8.38 -4.19
N VAL A 71 3.17 -7.71 -3.61
CA VAL A 71 3.03 -7.60 -2.14
C VAL A 71 2.91 -8.96 -1.46
N ARG A 72 2.19 -9.90 -2.08
CA ARG A 72 2.11 -11.28 -1.56
C ARG A 72 3.44 -12.04 -1.67
N CYS A 73 4.27 -11.75 -2.67
CA CYS A 73 5.64 -12.27 -2.74
C CYS A 73 6.53 -11.61 -1.68
N LEU A 74 6.45 -10.28 -1.48
CA LEU A 74 7.20 -9.55 -0.46
C LEU A 74 6.90 -10.05 0.96
N SER A 75 5.64 -10.37 1.26
CA SER A 75 5.21 -10.97 2.54
C SER A 75 5.35 -12.50 2.58
N ARG A 76 5.82 -13.10 1.48
CA ARG A 76 5.90 -14.55 1.27
C ARG A 76 4.58 -15.28 1.56
N LEU A 77 3.44 -14.63 1.30
CA LEU A 77 2.13 -15.31 1.22
C LEU A 77 2.02 -16.14 -0.06
N ILE A 78 2.76 -15.75 -1.10
CA ILE A 78 2.97 -16.50 -2.34
C ILE A 78 4.48 -16.63 -2.53
N GLU A 79 4.95 -17.82 -2.88
CA GLU A 79 6.36 -18.03 -3.19
C GLU A 79 6.71 -17.42 -4.54
N SER A 80 7.82 -16.69 -4.60
CA SER A 80 8.39 -16.18 -5.85
C SER A 80 8.94 -17.36 -6.67
N THR A 81 8.89 -17.25 -8.00
CA THR A 81 9.51 -18.22 -8.91
C THR A 81 11.02 -18.09 -8.90
N ALA A 82 11.53 -16.86 -8.78
CA ALA A 82 12.97 -16.54 -8.65
C ALA A 82 13.17 -15.20 -7.98
N GLY A 83 14.43 -14.83 -7.72
CA GLY A 83 14.84 -13.59 -7.06
C GLY A 83 15.14 -13.78 -5.59
N GLN A 84 15.16 -12.67 -4.86
CA GLN A 84 15.47 -12.64 -3.42
C GLN A 84 14.58 -11.63 -2.72
N VAL A 85 14.16 -11.94 -1.50
CA VAL A 85 13.41 -11.02 -0.64
C VAL A 85 14.04 -11.05 0.75
N TYR A 86 14.58 -9.92 1.17
CA TYR A 86 15.20 -9.74 2.47
C TYR A 86 14.31 -8.89 3.38
N PHE A 87 14.13 -9.32 4.60
CA PHE A 87 13.52 -8.53 5.66
C PHE A 87 14.48 -8.50 6.85
N GLU A 88 14.86 -7.30 7.29
CA GLU A 88 15.91 -7.09 8.32
C GLU A 88 17.19 -7.88 8.01
N GLY A 89 17.63 -7.88 6.76
CA GLY A 89 18.80 -8.61 6.29
C GLY A 89 18.63 -10.13 6.17
N LYS A 90 17.49 -10.71 6.60
CA LYS A 90 17.19 -12.14 6.50
C LYS A 90 16.52 -12.46 5.18
N ASP A 91 17.08 -13.42 4.43
CA ASP A 91 16.48 -13.94 3.19
C ASP A 91 15.21 -14.73 3.51
N LEU A 92 14.05 -14.13 3.19
CA LEU A 92 12.75 -14.75 3.46
C LEU A 92 12.51 -16.02 2.64
N LEU A 93 13.09 -16.13 1.44
CA LEU A 93 12.89 -17.30 0.57
C LEU A 93 13.60 -18.53 1.11
N LYS A 94 14.66 -18.34 1.91
CA LYS A 94 15.37 -19.42 2.62
C LYS A 94 14.83 -19.69 4.01
N ALA A 95 13.95 -18.82 4.55
CA ALA A 95 13.35 -19.03 5.86
C ALA A 95 12.44 -20.26 5.86
N THR A 96 12.50 -21.02 6.94
CA THR A 96 11.61 -22.17 7.16
C THR A 96 10.16 -21.73 7.32
N PRO A 97 9.16 -22.60 7.09
CA PRO A 97 7.76 -22.28 7.34
C PRO A 97 7.50 -21.74 8.76
N GLN A 98 8.17 -22.31 9.77
CA GLN A 98 8.03 -21.89 11.16
C GLN A 98 8.58 -20.47 11.38
N GLU A 99 9.74 -20.15 10.84
CA GLU A 99 10.30 -18.79 10.90
C GLU A 99 9.39 -17.78 10.21
N MET A 100 8.80 -18.13 9.07
CA MET A 100 7.85 -17.25 8.38
C MET A 100 6.56 -17.02 9.18
N ILE A 101 6.09 -18.04 9.91
CA ILE A 101 4.95 -17.89 10.82
C ILE A 101 5.30 -16.86 11.90
N GLU A 102 6.47 -16.93 12.52
CA GLU A 102 6.91 -16.02 13.56
C GLU A 102 7.10 -14.58 13.02
N ILE A 103 7.73 -14.43 11.85
CA ILE A 103 7.90 -13.12 11.21
C ILE A 103 6.54 -12.48 10.92
N ARG A 104 5.61 -13.20 10.29
CA ARG A 104 4.27 -12.67 9.99
C ARG A 104 3.43 -12.39 11.23
N ARG A 105 3.60 -13.18 12.30
CA ARG A 105 2.87 -13.04 13.55
C ARG A 105 3.27 -11.79 14.32
N HIS A 106 4.56 -11.45 14.29
CA HIS A 106 5.13 -10.44 15.20
C HIS A 106 5.61 -9.18 14.49
N LYS A 107 5.99 -9.28 13.21
CA LYS A 107 6.70 -8.19 12.52
C LYS A 107 5.96 -7.62 11.31
N MET A 108 4.98 -8.36 10.76
CA MET A 108 4.25 -7.94 9.56
C MET A 108 2.76 -7.78 9.85
N GLY A 109 2.23 -6.59 9.57
CA GLY A 109 0.79 -6.33 9.56
C GLY A 109 0.26 -6.33 8.13
N MET A 110 -1.00 -6.74 7.93
CA MET A 110 -1.63 -6.67 6.62
C MET A 110 -3.10 -6.24 6.71
N VAL A 111 -3.47 -5.28 5.87
CA VAL A 111 -4.85 -4.85 5.62
C VAL A 111 -5.22 -5.25 4.20
N PHE A 112 -6.34 -5.94 4.05
CA PHE A 112 -6.83 -6.47 2.78
C PHE A 112 -7.93 -5.58 2.20
N GLN A 113 -8.08 -5.60 0.90
CA GLN A 113 -9.06 -4.83 0.11
C GLN A 113 -10.52 -5.02 0.60
N HIS A 114 -10.90 -6.22 1.02
CA HIS A 114 -12.25 -6.56 1.47
C HIS A 114 -12.34 -6.73 3.00
N PHE A 115 -11.57 -5.90 3.75
CA PHE A 115 -11.52 -5.84 5.22
C PHE A 115 -11.11 -7.18 5.88
N ALA A 116 -11.45 -8.33 5.30
CA ALA A 116 -11.17 -9.69 5.79
C ALA A 116 -11.52 -9.89 7.28
N LEU A 117 -12.60 -9.25 7.75
CA LEU A 117 -13.06 -9.39 9.13
C LEU A 117 -13.71 -10.77 9.33
N LEU A 118 -13.55 -11.31 10.54
CA LEU A 118 -14.22 -12.54 10.95
C LEU A 118 -15.67 -12.23 11.28
N PRO A 119 -16.66 -12.68 10.48
CA PRO A 119 -18.05 -12.21 10.56
C PRO A 119 -18.76 -12.65 11.83
N HIS A 120 -18.29 -13.72 12.47
CA HIS A 120 -18.81 -14.29 13.71
C HIS A 120 -18.15 -13.75 14.97
N ARG A 121 -17.20 -12.82 14.84
CA ARG A 121 -16.50 -12.16 15.94
C ARG A 121 -16.90 -10.69 16.03
N THR A 122 -16.98 -10.17 17.24
CA THR A 122 -17.19 -8.74 17.50
C THR A 122 -15.98 -7.90 17.08
N VAL A 123 -16.09 -6.58 17.11
CA VAL A 123 -14.98 -5.64 16.88
C VAL A 123 -13.82 -5.96 17.81
N LEU A 124 -14.06 -6.04 19.14
CA LEU A 124 -13.03 -6.36 20.12
C LEU A 124 -12.35 -7.70 19.79
N GLN A 125 -13.13 -8.72 19.48
CA GLN A 125 -12.62 -10.05 19.15
C GLN A 125 -11.85 -10.08 17.82
N ASN A 126 -12.25 -9.29 16.81
CA ASN A 126 -11.53 -9.15 15.56
C ASN A 126 -10.16 -8.50 15.79
N VAL A 127 -10.12 -7.39 16.55
CA VAL A 127 -8.88 -6.67 16.84
C VAL A 127 -7.94 -7.50 17.74
N ALA A 128 -8.48 -8.23 18.72
CA ALA A 128 -7.71 -9.11 19.60
C ALA A 128 -7.21 -10.41 18.91
N PHE A 129 -7.77 -10.78 17.77
CA PHE A 129 -7.52 -12.08 17.13
C PHE A 129 -6.04 -12.36 16.83
N PRO A 130 -5.23 -11.44 16.26
CA PRO A 130 -3.81 -11.70 16.02
C PRO A 130 -3.05 -12.01 17.33
N LEU A 131 -3.37 -11.32 18.41
CA LEU A 131 -2.77 -11.55 19.73
C LEU A 131 -3.21 -12.88 20.35
N GLU A 132 -4.44 -13.33 20.04
CA GLU A 132 -4.91 -14.67 20.40
C GLU A 132 -4.08 -15.75 19.70
N VAL A 133 -3.79 -15.55 18.40
CA VAL A 133 -2.93 -16.45 17.61
C VAL A 133 -1.48 -16.48 18.13
N GLN A 134 -1.01 -15.36 18.70
CA GLN A 134 0.29 -15.29 19.41
C GLN A 134 0.29 -16.00 20.77
N GLY A 135 -0.86 -16.42 21.29
CA GLY A 135 -0.98 -17.03 22.62
C GLY A 135 -1.00 -16.04 23.77
N ILE A 136 -1.23 -14.75 23.49
CA ILE A 136 -1.30 -13.70 24.52
C ILE A 136 -2.52 -13.92 25.42
N ASP A 137 -2.31 -13.77 26.74
CA ASP A 137 -3.38 -13.87 27.74
C ASP A 137 -4.58 -12.98 27.41
N ARG A 138 -5.80 -13.47 27.74
CA ARG A 138 -7.04 -12.82 27.39
C ARG A 138 -7.13 -11.36 27.86
N ALA A 139 -6.78 -11.10 29.11
CA ALA A 139 -6.88 -9.76 29.69
C ALA A 139 -5.93 -8.78 28.97
N LYS A 140 -4.70 -9.22 28.67
CA LYS A 140 -3.70 -8.40 27.96
C LYS A 140 -4.12 -8.13 26.52
N ARG A 141 -4.58 -9.16 25.77
CA ARG A 141 -5.00 -8.98 24.37
C ARG A 141 -6.25 -8.12 24.22
N GLU A 142 -7.23 -8.25 25.16
CA GLU A 142 -8.43 -7.41 25.17
C GLU A 142 -8.09 -5.95 25.53
N ALA A 143 -7.20 -5.72 26.50
CA ALA A 143 -6.71 -4.37 26.80
C ALA A 143 -6.01 -3.72 25.61
N ARG A 144 -5.11 -4.45 24.94
CA ARG A 144 -4.44 -3.96 23.74
C ARG A 144 -5.42 -3.70 22.59
N ALA A 145 -6.39 -4.58 22.40
CA ALA A 145 -7.44 -4.40 21.40
C ALA A 145 -8.26 -3.13 21.67
N GLN A 146 -8.58 -2.85 22.93
CA GLN A 146 -9.30 -1.64 23.33
C GLN A 146 -8.49 -0.37 23.03
N GLU A 147 -7.18 -0.37 23.27
CA GLU A 147 -6.29 0.73 22.89
C GLU A 147 -6.36 0.99 21.37
N MET A 148 -6.28 -0.06 20.54
CA MET A 148 -6.34 0.07 19.10
C MET A 148 -7.71 0.52 18.59
N ILE A 149 -8.81 0.05 19.21
CA ILE A 149 -10.16 0.50 18.92
C ILE A 149 -10.31 1.99 19.22
N SER A 150 -9.76 2.44 20.35
CA SER A 150 -9.74 3.87 20.71
C SER A 150 -8.91 4.69 19.73
N LEU A 151 -7.74 4.18 19.34
CA LEU A 151 -6.82 4.84 18.40
C LEU A 151 -7.49 5.14 17.04
N VAL A 152 -8.35 4.22 16.55
CA VAL A 152 -9.07 4.38 15.28
C VAL A 152 -10.48 5.01 15.43
N GLY A 153 -10.82 5.53 16.62
CA GLY A 153 -12.08 6.23 16.87
C GLY A 153 -13.33 5.35 16.82
N LEU A 154 -13.24 4.10 17.29
CA LEU A 154 -14.36 3.14 17.34
C LEU A 154 -14.87 2.86 18.77
N ASN A 155 -14.61 3.77 19.73
CA ASN A 155 -15.10 3.64 21.10
C ASN A 155 -16.63 3.45 21.12
N GLY A 156 -17.10 2.51 21.96
CA GLY A 156 -18.50 2.15 22.10
C GLY A 156 -19.01 1.17 21.01
N ARG A 157 -18.12 0.68 20.14
CA ARG A 157 -18.43 -0.31 19.10
C ARG A 157 -17.82 -1.69 19.36
N GLU A 158 -17.21 -1.92 20.50
CA GLU A 158 -16.46 -3.14 20.88
C GLU A 158 -17.28 -4.41 20.72
N GLY A 159 -18.58 -4.33 21.08
CA GLY A 159 -19.52 -5.46 21.01
C GLY A 159 -20.19 -5.67 19.66
N TYR A 160 -20.01 -4.76 18.69
CA TYR A 160 -20.67 -4.85 17.38
C TYR A 160 -20.02 -5.92 16.51
N TYR A 161 -20.83 -6.54 15.66
CA TYR A 161 -20.36 -7.46 14.62
C TYR A 161 -20.10 -6.72 13.30
N PRO A 162 -19.27 -7.25 12.37
CA PRO A 162 -18.98 -6.59 11.10
C PRO A 162 -20.20 -6.15 10.32
N ARG A 163 -21.26 -6.95 10.30
CA ARG A 163 -22.54 -6.65 9.61
C ARG A 163 -23.29 -5.42 10.16
N GLU A 164 -22.96 -4.99 11.37
CA GLU A 164 -23.57 -3.84 12.04
C GLU A 164 -22.80 -2.54 11.84
N LEU A 165 -21.69 -2.60 11.05
CA LEU A 165 -20.77 -1.51 10.81
C LEU A 165 -20.84 -1.01 9.36
N SER A 166 -20.67 0.29 9.16
CA SER A 166 -20.43 0.86 7.82
C SER A 166 -19.11 0.36 7.24
N GLY A 167 -18.92 0.49 5.91
CA GLY A 167 -17.67 0.12 5.25
C GLY A 167 -16.43 0.82 5.85
N GLY A 168 -16.52 2.12 6.12
CA GLY A 168 -15.44 2.86 6.79
C GLY A 168 -15.15 2.38 8.21
N GLN A 169 -16.18 2.01 8.98
CA GLN A 169 -15.99 1.41 10.30
C GLN A 169 -15.35 0.02 10.21
N GLN A 170 -15.76 -0.82 9.26
CA GLN A 170 -15.12 -2.12 9.01
C GLN A 170 -13.64 -1.95 8.65
N GLN A 171 -13.32 -0.95 7.82
CA GLN A 171 -11.94 -0.61 7.47
C GLN A 171 -11.13 -0.22 8.71
N ARG A 172 -11.66 0.65 9.58
CA ARG A 172 -11.01 1.01 10.85
C ARG A 172 -10.76 -0.21 11.74
N VAL A 173 -11.68 -1.17 11.79
CA VAL A 173 -11.46 -2.45 12.51
C VAL A 173 -10.31 -3.24 11.90
N GLY A 174 -10.22 -3.31 10.57
CA GLY A 174 -9.11 -3.96 9.85
C GLY A 174 -7.76 -3.32 10.15
N ILE A 175 -7.71 -1.98 10.17
CA ILE A 175 -6.54 -1.19 10.57
C ILE A 175 -6.16 -1.49 12.02
N ALA A 176 -7.10 -1.36 12.97
CA ALA A 176 -6.88 -1.63 14.38
C ALA A 176 -6.35 -3.04 14.63
N ARG A 177 -6.94 -4.05 13.95
CA ARG A 177 -6.50 -5.44 14.03
C ARG A 177 -5.06 -5.61 13.56
N SER A 178 -4.69 -4.99 12.45
CA SER A 178 -3.34 -5.11 11.90
C SER A 178 -2.28 -4.40 12.76
N LEU A 179 -2.67 -3.31 13.44
CA LEU A 179 -1.80 -2.55 14.35
C LEU A 179 -1.67 -3.18 15.75
N ALA A 180 -2.59 -4.07 16.15
CA ALA A 180 -2.58 -4.68 17.47
C ALA A 180 -1.28 -5.42 17.79
N VAL A 181 -0.62 -6.01 16.78
CA VAL A 181 0.66 -6.72 16.91
C VAL A 181 1.89 -5.81 16.84
N GLU A 182 1.73 -4.49 16.71
CA GLU A 182 2.82 -3.51 16.57
C GLU A 182 3.81 -3.84 15.44
N PRO A 183 3.33 -4.07 14.20
CA PRO A 183 4.19 -4.54 13.13
C PRO A 183 5.29 -3.52 12.82
N GLU A 184 6.47 -4.00 12.43
CA GLU A 184 7.58 -3.18 11.92
C GLU A 184 7.34 -2.81 10.44
N LEU A 185 6.72 -3.73 9.68
CA LEU A 185 6.34 -3.54 8.29
C LEU A 185 4.84 -3.74 8.10
N TRP A 186 4.19 -2.77 7.47
CA TRP A 186 2.74 -2.77 7.31
C TRP A 186 2.35 -2.77 5.83
N PHE A 187 1.69 -3.83 5.39
CA PHE A 187 1.16 -3.97 4.03
C PHE A 187 -0.29 -3.56 3.97
N LEU A 188 -0.65 -2.72 2.99
CA LEU A 188 -2.01 -2.25 2.74
C LEU A 188 -2.37 -2.52 1.28
N ASP A 189 -3.27 -3.45 1.04
CA ASP A 189 -3.71 -3.84 -0.31
C ASP A 189 -5.04 -3.15 -0.64
N GLU A 190 -4.99 -2.04 -1.38
CA GLU A 190 -6.13 -1.18 -1.77
C GLU A 190 -7.10 -0.87 -0.61
N PRO A 191 -6.62 -0.37 0.53
CA PRO A 191 -7.41 -0.31 1.77
C PRO A 191 -8.64 0.58 1.66
N PHE A 192 -8.69 1.54 0.75
CA PHE A 192 -9.78 2.51 0.64
C PHE A 192 -10.65 2.34 -0.62
N SER A 193 -10.33 1.35 -1.48
CA SER A 193 -11.02 1.16 -2.77
C SER A 193 -12.51 0.84 -2.65
N ALA A 194 -12.92 0.16 -1.57
CA ALA A 194 -14.31 -0.22 -1.31
C ALA A 194 -15.14 0.88 -0.62
N LEU A 195 -14.58 2.06 -0.39
CA LEU A 195 -15.23 3.18 0.28
C LEU A 195 -15.77 4.20 -0.73
N ASP A 196 -16.89 4.85 -0.38
CA ASP A 196 -17.37 6.01 -1.13
C ASP A 196 -16.38 7.19 -1.03
N PRO A 197 -16.41 8.15 -1.98
CA PRO A 197 -15.38 9.19 -2.08
C PRO A 197 -15.23 10.05 -0.82
N LEU A 198 -16.34 10.36 -0.11
CA LEU A 198 -16.29 11.18 1.10
C LEU A 198 -15.60 10.44 2.25
N ILE A 199 -16.06 9.21 2.53
CA ILE A 199 -15.49 8.36 3.58
C ILE A 199 -14.03 8.00 3.25
N ARG A 200 -13.70 7.79 1.96
CA ARG A 200 -12.32 7.56 1.52
C ARG A 200 -11.41 8.71 1.95
N ARG A 201 -11.81 9.95 1.70
CA ARG A 201 -11.01 11.14 2.06
C ARG A 201 -10.82 11.26 3.58
N GLU A 202 -11.90 11.05 4.36
CA GLU A 202 -11.80 11.00 5.83
C GLU A 202 -10.84 9.91 6.32
N MET A 203 -10.85 8.74 5.69
CA MET A 203 -9.96 7.64 6.04
C MET A 203 -8.50 7.89 5.68
N GLN A 204 -8.24 8.61 4.58
CA GLN A 204 -6.89 9.05 4.21
C GLN A 204 -6.35 10.07 5.22
N ASP A 205 -7.18 11.03 5.66
CA ASP A 205 -6.81 12.00 6.70
C ASP A 205 -6.46 11.29 8.01
N GLU A 206 -7.29 10.33 8.40
CA GLU A 206 -7.07 9.53 9.60
C GLU A 206 -5.81 8.68 9.50
N PHE A 207 -5.54 8.11 8.32
CA PHE A 207 -4.32 7.34 8.06
C PHE A 207 -3.06 8.22 8.21
N LEU A 208 -3.06 9.43 7.65
CA LEU A 208 -1.96 10.38 7.81
C LEU A 208 -1.75 10.76 9.28
N ARG A 209 -2.84 11.00 10.02
CA ARG A 209 -2.79 11.25 11.46
C ARG A 209 -2.18 10.07 12.22
N LEU A 210 -2.58 8.84 11.91
CA LEU A 210 -2.02 7.64 12.52
C LEU A 210 -0.52 7.50 12.18
N GLN A 211 -0.15 7.71 10.93
CA GLN A 211 1.24 7.60 10.48
C GLN A 211 2.15 8.65 11.14
N SER A 212 1.66 9.88 11.32
CA SER A 212 2.43 10.95 12.02
C SER A 212 2.74 10.61 13.49
N VAL A 213 1.99 9.70 14.11
CA VAL A 213 2.20 9.24 15.49
C VAL A 213 2.98 7.94 15.53
N LEU A 214 2.70 7.02 14.62
CA LEU A 214 3.20 5.65 14.67
C LEU A 214 4.51 5.44 13.89
N HIS A 215 4.80 6.30 12.91
CA HIS A 215 6.00 6.25 12.05
C HIS A 215 6.30 4.84 11.50
N LYS A 216 5.27 4.13 11.02
CA LYS A 216 5.40 2.76 10.51
C LYS A 216 6.03 2.76 9.12
N THR A 217 6.79 1.68 8.83
CA THR A 217 7.23 1.38 7.47
C THR A 217 6.09 0.72 6.72
N ILE A 218 5.74 1.25 5.53
CA ILE A 218 4.50 0.88 4.85
C ILE A 218 4.76 0.54 3.39
N VAL A 219 4.23 -0.57 2.94
CA VAL A 219 4.04 -0.90 1.52
C VAL A 219 2.55 -0.85 1.23
N PHE A 220 2.14 0.08 0.41
CA PHE A 220 0.75 0.39 0.13
C PHE A 220 0.44 0.15 -1.35
N ILE A 221 -0.68 -0.47 -1.67
CA ILE A 221 -1.16 -0.62 -3.04
C ILE A 221 -2.37 0.27 -3.25
N THR A 222 -2.36 1.01 -4.33
CA THR A 222 -3.52 1.72 -4.85
C THR A 222 -3.48 1.79 -6.38
N HIS A 223 -4.63 2.06 -6.98
CA HIS A 223 -4.77 2.45 -8.38
C HIS A 223 -5.14 3.93 -8.52
N ASP A 224 -5.29 4.65 -7.41
CA ASP A 224 -5.66 6.06 -7.33
C ASP A 224 -4.38 6.90 -7.19
N PHE A 225 -4.12 7.76 -8.20
CA PHE A 225 -2.91 8.57 -8.26
C PHE A 225 -2.92 9.71 -7.23
N ASP A 226 -4.10 10.31 -6.99
CA ASP A 226 -4.26 11.39 -6.01
C ASP A 226 -3.96 10.87 -4.59
N GLU A 227 -4.43 9.66 -4.31
CA GLU A 227 -4.09 8.95 -3.07
C GLU A 227 -2.59 8.74 -2.94
N ALA A 228 -1.94 8.27 -4.00
CA ALA A 228 -0.50 8.01 -3.99
C ALA A 228 0.32 9.29 -3.79
N ILE A 229 0.02 10.38 -4.50
CA ILE A 229 0.70 11.67 -4.32
C ILE A 229 0.56 12.17 -2.89
N ARG A 230 -0.62 11.98 -2.31
CA ARG A 230 -0.94 12.49 -0.97
C ARG A 230 -0.21 11.74 0.13
N LEU A 231 -0.01 10.43 -0.03
CA LEU A 231 0.41 9.55 1.05
C LEU A 231 1.87 9.08 0.93
N ALA A 232 2.45 9.03 -0.28
CA ALA A 232 3.73 8.38 -0.52
C ALA A 232 4.94 9.25 -0.23
N ASP A 233 5.99 8.63 0.31
CA ASP A 233 7.36 9.14 0.18
C ASP A 233 7.94 8.76 -1.19
N ARG A 234 7.67 7.54 -1.67
CA ARG A 234 8.03 7.07 -3.01
C ARG A 234 6.91 6.25 -3.62
N ILE A 235 6.78 6.36 -4.95
CA ILE A 235 5.81 5.61 -5.75
C ILE A 235 6.57 4.71 -6.72
N ALA A 236 6.19 3.43 -6.78
CA ALA A 236 6.62 2.45 -7.77
C ALA A 236 5.48 2.20 -8.76
N ILE A 237 5.64 2.57 -10.02
CA ILE A 237 4.65 2.34 -11.08
C ILE A 237 4.91 1.00 -11.75
N MET A 238 3.91 0.10 -11.71
CA MET A 238 3.98 -1.23 -12.33
C MET A 238 3.19 -1.31 -13.62
N LYS A 239 3.78 -2.00 -14.61
CA LYS A 239 3.15 -2.40 -15.87
C LYS A 239 3.60 -3.81 -16.25
N ASP A 240 2.66 -4.67 -16.64
CA ASP A 240 2.95 -6.03 -17.15
C ASP A 240 3.91 -6.81 -16.22
N GLY A 241 3.71 -6.74 -14.91
CA GLY A 241 4.50 -7.44 -13.89
C GLY A 241 5.83 -6.78 -13.51
N ALA A 242 6.26 -5.72 -14.17
CA ALA A 242 7.53 -5.03 -13.90
C ALA A 242 7.32 -3.63 -13.31
N ILE A 243 8.25 -3.18 -12.46
CA ILE A 243 8.34 -1.77 -12.06
C ILE A 243 8.95 -0.99 -13.23
N VAL A 244 8.20 -0.01 -13.75
CA VAL A 244 8.63 0.83 -14.87
C VAL A 244 9.43 2.04 -14.39
N GLN A 245 9.00 2.61 -13.27
CA GLN A 245 9.68 3.70 -12.61
C GLN A 245 9.39 3.67 -11.11
N ILE A 246 10.38 4.07 -10.31
CA ILE A 246 10.23 4.33 -8.88
C ILE A 246 10.89 5.66 -8.55
N GLY A 247 10.23 6.53 -7.82
CA GLY A 247 10.73 7.84 -7.43
C GLY A 247 9.79 8.55 -6.46
N ARG A 248 10.14 9.78 -6.11
CA ARG A 248 9.22 10.64 -5.37
C ARG A 248 8.05 11.04 -6.26
N PRO A 249 6.88 11.40 -5.69
CA PRO A 249 5.73 11.84 -6.48
C PRO A 249 6.08 12.91 -7.53
N GLU A 250 6.85 13.95 -7.12
CA GLU A 250 7.30 15.02 -8.01
C GLU A 250 8.17 14.53 -9.17
N ASP A 251 9.06 13.55 -8.94
CA ASP A 251 9.95 13.02 -9.96
C ASP A 251 9.16 12.29 -11.06
N LEU A 252 8.09 11.58 -10.69
CA LEU A 252 7.23 10.87 -11.62
C LEU A 252 6.43 11.80 -12.54
N VAL A 253 6.01 12.95 -12.01
CA VAL A 253 5.27 13.97 -12.76
C VAL A 253 6.21 14.79 -13.64
N MET A 254 7.36 15.23 -13.11
CA MET A 254 8.27 16.14 -13.79
C MET A 254 9.22 15.45 -14.78
N ALA A 255 9.57 14.18 -14.52
CA ALA A 255 10.52 13.40 -15.31
C ALA A 255 10.03 11.95 -15.52
N PRO A 256 8.89 11.75 -16.23
CA PRO A 256 8.39 10.41 -16.50
C PRO A 256 9.38 9.63 -17.37
N ALA A 257 9.76 8.42 -16.95
CA ALA A 257 10.74 7.59 -17.63
C ALA A 257 10.20 6.99 -18.96
N THR A 258 8.90 6.89 -19.11
CA THR A 258 8.23 6.32 -20.28
C THR A 258 6.93 7.07 -20.59
N GLU A 259 6.45 6.95 -21.83
CA GLU A 259 5.14 7.46 -22.24
C GLU A 259 4.00 6.91 -21.33
N TYR A 260 4.07 5.63 -20.98
CA TYR A 260 3.11 5.03 -20.05
C TYR A 260 3.06 5.75 -18.69
N VAL A 261 4.21 6.11 -18.13
CA VAL A 261 4.27 6.88 -16.87
C VAL A 261 3.71 8.28 -17.10
N ALA A 262 4.09 8.94 -18.22
CA ALA A 262 3.57 10.25 -18.56
C ALA A 262 2.04 10.26 -18.71
N GLU A 263 1.47 9.32 -19.44
CA GLU A 263 0.01 9.15 -19.57
C GLU A 263 -0.64 8.85 -18.22
N PHE A 264 -0.04 7.90 -17.47
CA PHE A 264 -0.56 7.50 -16.16
C PHE A 264 -0.59 8.64 -15.14
N THR A 265 0.39 9.55 -15.22
CA THR A 265 0.46 10.73 -14.35
C THR A 265 -0.37 11.89 -14.89
N SER A 266 -0.43 12.12 -16.23
CA SER A 266 -1.11 13.25 -16.85
C SER A 266 -2.62 13.12 -16.85
N GLU A 267 -3.20 11.97 -17.23
CA GLU A 267 -4.66 11.76 -17.27
C GLU A 267 -5.33 11.93 -15.92
N ARG A 268 -4.57 11.78 -14.83
CA ARG A 268 -5.06 11.80 -13.46
C ARG A 268 -4.61 13.02 -12.66
N ALA A 269 -3.49 13.64 -13.04
CA ALA A 269 -3.02 14.89 -12.44
C ALA A 269 -3.88 16.10 -12.85
N PHE A 270 -4.54 16.07 -14.02
CA PHE A 270 -5.41 17.15 -14.49
C PHE A 270 -6.77 17.23 -13.76
N GLY A 271 -7.12 16.23 -12.95
CA GLY A 271 -8.32 16.29 -12.09
C GLY A 271 -8.18 17.24 -10.90
N ASP A 272 -6.97 17.51 -10.47
CA ASP A 272 -6.69 18.36 -9.28
C ASP A 272 -5.38 19.16 -9.46
N GLU A 273 -5.26 19.90 -10.59
CA GLU A 273 -4.13 20.86 -10.80
C GLU A 273 -3.95 21.79 -9.58
N GLY A 274 -5.04 22.17 -8.92
CA GLY A 274 -5.04 22.95 -7.71
C GLY A 274 -4.24 22.31 -6.57
N TYR A 275 -4.33 21.00 -6.40
CA TYR A 275 -3.62 20.30 -5.33
C TYR A 275 -2.10 20.20 -5.58
N LEU A 276 -1.69 19.94 -6.81
CA LEU A 276 -0.28 19.88 -7.17
C LEU A 276 0.39 21.25 -7.08
N ILE A 277 -0.35 22.31 -7.45
CA ILE A 277 0.07 23.70 -7.31
C ILE A 277 0.17 24.09 -5.82
N ASP A 278 -0.84 23.76 -5.00
CA ASP A 278 -0.85 24.05 -3.57
C ASP A 278 0.27 23.34 -2.80
N LYS A 279 0.69 22.16 -3.27
CA LYS A 279 1.85 21.44 -2.73
C LYS A 279 3.19 21.92 -3.30
N GLY A 280 3.18 22.84 -4.25
CA GLY A 280 4.37 23.33 -4.93
C GLY A 280 5.05 22.29 -5.82
N LEU A 281 4.35 21.22 -6.17
CA LEU A 281 4.86 20.10 -6.99
C LEU A 281 4.92 20.46 -8.48
N ILE A 282 4.02 21.38 -8.94
CA ILE A 282 4.07 21.97 -10.27
C ILE A 282 3.97 23.50 -10.18
N PRO A 283 4.66 24.25 -11.06
CA PRO A 283 4.54 25.69 -11.12
C PRO A 283 3.14 26.11 -11.62
N MET A 284 2.57 27.17 -11.06
CA MET A 284 1.34 27.78 -11.58
C MET A 284 1.47 28.05 -13.08
N PRO A 285 0.48 27.64 -13.92
CA PRO A 285 0.44 28.04 -15.33
C PRO A 285 0.51 29.56 -15.46
N SER A 286 1.28 30.06 -16.41
CA SER A 286 1.55 31.49 -16.58
C SER A 286 0.31 32.36 -16.87
N ALA A 287 -0.80 31.74 -17.32
CA ALA A 287 -2.07 32.42 -17.57
C ALA A 287 -2.87 32.73 -16.30
N ASP A 288 -2.77 31.92 -15.25
CA ASP A 288 -3.56 32.09 -14.03
C ASP A 288 -2.93 33.05 -13.01
N ARG A 289 -1.65 33.42 -13.19
CA ARG A 289 -1.03 34.48 -12.36
C ARG A 289 -1.71 35.84 -12.47
N ALA A 290 -2.45 36.08 -13.56
CA ALA A 290 -3.19 37.30 -13.77
C ALA A 290 -4.57 37.32 -13.07
N MET A 291 -5.27 36.20 -13.01
CA MET A 291 -6.63 36.13 -12.43
C MET A 291 -6.64 36.14 -10.90
N VAL A 292 -5.64 35.60 -10.23
CA VAL A 292 -5.58 35.64 -8.74
C VAL A 292 -5.31 37.05 -8.21
N ARG A 293 -4.72 37.96 -9.00
CA ARG A 293 -4.53 39.36 -8.63
C ARG A 293 -5.81 40.19 -8.73
N ASP A 294 -6.74 39.83 -9.58
CA ASP A 294 -8.00 40.58 -9.76
C ASP A 294 -9.14 40.10 -8.87
N GLY A 295 -9.15 38.82 -8.46
CA GLY A 295 -10.16 38.27 -7.55
C GLY A 295 -10.08 38.77 -6.09
N ALA A 296 -8.92 39.29 -5.67
CA ALA A 296 -8.71 39.81 -4.32
C ALA A 296 -9.19 41.27 -4.12
N LYS A 297 -9.69 41.95 -5.17
CA LYS A 297 -10.12 43.36 -5.10
C LYS A 297 -11.64 43.60 -5.11
N SER A 298 -12.48 42.55 -5.08
CA SER A 298 -13.94 42.73 -5.10
C SER A 298 -14.69 41.99 -4.00
N LEU A 299 -14.30 42.20 -2.76
CA LEU A 299 -15.16 41.95 -1.60
C LEU A 299 -15.30 43.26 -0.83
N THR A 300 -16.17 44.14 -1.33
CA THR A 300 -16.73 45.28 -0.56
C THR A 300 -17.78 44.69 0.39
N PRO A 301 -17.80 45.04 1.67
CA PRO A 301 -18.80 44.55 2.61
C PRO A 301 -20.15 45.23 2.31
N LEU A 302 -21.18 44.43 2.11
CA LEU A 302 -22.58 44.86 2.17
C LEU A 302 -22.92 45.15 3.63
N SER A 303 -23.04 46.44 3.93
CA SER A 303 -23.70 46.95 5.13
C SER A 303 -25.21 46.86 4.95
N MET A 304 -25.88 46.24 5.85
CA MET A 304 -27.17 46.39 6.55
C MET A 304 -27.83 45.07 6.80
#